data_c2c07146f5395740a756cf2c42521ccd
#
_entry.id   c2c07146f5395740a756cf2c42521ccd
#
_cell.length_a   1.000
_cell.length_b   1.000
_cell.length_c   1.000
_cell.angle_alpha   90.00
_cell.angle_beta   90.00
_cell.angle_gamma   90.00
#
_symmetry.space_group_name_H-M   'P 1'
#
loop_
_entity.id
_entity.type
_entity.pdbx_description
1 polymer ?
#
loop_
_entity_poly.entity_id
_entity_poly.type
_entity_poly.pdbx_seq_one_letter_code
_entity_poly.pdbx_strand_id
1 'polypeptide(L)'
;MKKYLLIIAALLGSMVMTAQNMESVKITHGPWLCDMTENAVTVVWKTDVPATGWVEFTENHGQHFYSEEHERVYDARFGRRLTHETIHSVRLTGLKPGTNYMYRIFSQALTGWGTSDDARLGEIASSVVYKKEPYGFRTFSNDTDELKFFILNDVHGRSDDIRRLCADVDFSQYDFVLLNGDMLTTTENEEQIFSGWLDACVDMFAKNVPIVYVRGNHENRGQYADNMYKYFPSHNGQFYYTFDAAGISFLALDCGEDKPDSDIEYHGILESDKYREQEAAWLENEIGNLRYDKRIAILHIPAGNSTWHGDIHLHNLITTLLNEAGVSLMFSGHTHQYAVRKAGELADFPVLINGNRTYASVTVKGKKIHVEVIGETKEENHSLDFQFR
;
A
#
# COMPACT_ATOMS: atom_id res chain seq x y z
N MET A 1 27.62 -16.39 -48.36
CA MET A 1 27.87 -14.97 -48.03
C MET A 1 26.61 -14.13 -47.91
N LYS A 2 25.65 -14.15 -48.86
CA LYS A 2 24.41 -13.32 -48.75
C LYS A 2 23.49 -13.64 -47.56
N LYS A 3 23.41 -14.90 -47.08
CA LYS A 3 22.61 -15.27 -45.92
C LYS A 3 23.16 -14.75 -44.59
N TYR A 4 24.45 -14.64 -44.42
CA TYR A 4 25.09 -14.12 -43.24
C TYR A 4 25.03 -12.58 -43.14
N LEU A 5 25.00 -11.89 -44.31
CA LEU A 5 24.82 -10.43 -44.35
C LEU A 5 23.40 -10.02 -43.88
N LEU A 6 22.39 -10.82 -44.22
CA LEU A 6 20.99 -10.56 -43.78
C LEU A 6 20.80 -10.79 -42.29
N ILE A 7 21.47 -11.75 -41.68
CA ILE A 7 21.40 -12.01 -40.22
C ILE A 7 22.12 -10.91 -39.44
N ILE A 8 23.27 -10.43 -39.92
CA ILE A 8 24.02 -9.33 -39.31
C ILE A 8 23.22 -8.01 -39.42
N ALA A 9 22.56 -7.76 -40.57
CA ALA A 9 21.72 -6.58 -40.73
C ALA A 9 20.46 -6.63 -39.85
N ALA A 10 19.87 -7.80 -39.62
CA ALA A 10 18.73 -7.98 -38.70
C ALA A 10 19.13 -7.82 -37.23
N LEU A 11 20.31 -8.31 -36.84
CA LEU A 11 20.87 -8.14 -35.48
C LEU A 11 21.28 -6.68 -35.21
N LEU A 12 21.88 -5.98 -36.16
CA LEU A 12 22.19 -4.57 -36.09
C LEU A 12 20.91 -3.69 -36.07
N GLY A 13 19.89 -4.07 -36.86
CA GLY A 13 18.61 -3.40 -36.87
C GLY A 13 17.86 -3.54 -35.55
N SER A 14 17.91 -4.71 -34.91
CA SER A 14 17.30 -4.91 -33.58
C SER A 14 18.08 -4.21 -32.44
N MET A 15 19.41 -4.15 -32.53
CA MET A 15 20.24 -3.37 -31.59
C MET A 15 20.01 -1.86 -31.73
N VAL A 16 19.81 -1.36 -32.95
CA VAL A 16 19.54 0.07 -33.18
C VAL A 16 18.12 0.44 -32.73
N MET A 17 17.14 -0.45 -32.90
CA MET A 17 15.77 -0.21 -32.40
C MET A 17 15.69 -0.22 -30.88
N THR A 18 16.47 -1.05 -30.18
CA THR A 18 16.55 -1.04 -28.73
C THR A 18 17.30 0.19 -28.19
N ALA A 19 18.31 0.70 -28.89
CA ALA A 19 19.06 1.89 -28.49
C ALA A 19 18.24 3.19 -28.67
N GLN A 20 17.41 3.27 -29.70
CA GLN A 20 16.58 4.46 -29.96
C GLN A 20 15.44 4.65 -28.94
N ASN A 21 14.97 3.59 -28.27
CA ASN A 21 13.90 3.66 -27.27
C ASN A 21 14.38 3.97 -25.85
N MET A 22 15.67 4.04 -25.58
CA MET A 22 16.23 4.31 -24.25
C MET A 22 16.47 5.79 -23.94
N GLU A 23 16.31 6.70 -24.88
CA GLU A 23 16.53 8.13 -24.65
C GLU A 23 15.35 8.82 -23.96
N SER A 24 14.15 8.28 -24.08
CA SER A 24 12.94 8.80 -23.44
C SER A 24 12.44 7.87 -22.36
N VAL A 25 11.85 8.43 -21.31
CA VAL A 25 11.17 7.73 -20.25
C VAL A 25 9.72 8.17 -20.15
N LYS A 26 8.81 7.28 -19.79
CA LYS A 26 7.41 7.59 -19.49
C LYS A 26 7.06 7.10 -18.09
N ILE A 27 6.32 7.89 -17.34
CA ILE A 27 5.65 7.44 -16.15
C ILE A 27 4.41 6.68 -16.61
N THR A 28 4.38 5.37 -16.36
CA THR A 28 3.31 4.48 -16.84
C THR A 28 2.21 4.28 -15.83
N HIS A 29 2.55 4.22 -14.52
CA HIS A 29 1.58 4.04 -13.44
C HIS A 29 1.90 4.94 -12.26
N GLY A 30 0.88 5.34 -11.52
CA GLY A 30 1.03 6.15 -10.32
C GLY A 30 0.92 7.67 -10.53
N PRO A 31 1.34 8.47 -9.55
CA PRO A 31 1.89 8.02 -8.27
C PRO A 31 0.81 7.48 -7.32
N TRP A 32 1.25 6.76 -6.31
CA TRP A 32 0.46 6.46 -5.13
C TRP A 32 1.25 6.75 -3.86
N LEU A 33 0.52 7.09 -2.81
CA LEU A 33 1.06 7.41 -1.49
C LEU A 33 0.90 6.22 -0.57
N CYS A 34 1.92 5.88 0.20
CA CYS A 34 1.86 4.85 1.24
C CYS A 34 2.78 5.19 2.42
N ASP A 35 2.75 4.36 3.46
CA ASP A 35 3.58 4.51 4.66
C ASP A 35 3.58 5.94 5.20
N MET A 36 2.38 6.53 5.32
CA MET A 36 2.15 7.88 5.84
C MET A 36 2.27 7.88 7.37
N THR A 37 2.92 8.91 7.89
CA THR A 37 2.96 9.24 9.32
C THR A 37 2.67 10.72 9.53
N GLU A 38 2.79 11.22 10.76
CA GLU A 38 2.68 12.65 11.04
C GLU A 38 3.82 13.49 10.42
N ASN A 39 4.94 12.87 10.07
CA ASN A 39 6.14 13.58 9.60
C ASN A 39 6.81 12.97 8.36
N ALA A 40 6.18 11.99 7.73
CA ALA A 40 6.72 11.35 6.54
C ALA A 40 5.64 10.72 5.66
N VAL A 41 5.95 10.53 4.37
CA VAL A 41 5.15 9.78 3.41
C VAL A 41 6.06 9.17 2.35
N THR A 42 5.70 8.00 1.83
CA THR A 42 6.38 7.40 0.68
C THR A 42 5.55 7.62 -0.59
N VAL A 43 6.18 8.16 -1.62
CA VAL A 43 5.61 8.36 -2.95
C VAL A 43 6.17 7.30 -3.88
N VAL A 44 5.31 6.52 -4.51
CA VAL A 44 5.72 5.42 -5.39
C VAL A 44 5.12 5.60 -6.78
N TRP A 45 5.87 5.27 -7.83
CA TRP A 45 5.41 5.29 -9.22
C TRP A 45 6.24 4.35 -10.10
N LYS A 46 5.76 4.09 -11.33
CA LYS A 46 6.43 3.22 -12.29
C LYS A 46 6.79 3.95 -13.56
N THR A 47 7.93 3.61 -14.14
CA THR A 47 8.38 3.99 -15.49
C THR A 47 8.45 2.79 -16.44
N ASP A 48 8.42 3.07 -17.74
CA ASP A 48 8.54 2.06 -18.81
C ASP A 48 9.97 1.52 -18.99
N VAL A 49 10.97 2.31 -18.59
CA VAL A 49 12.40 1.98 -18.69
C VAL A 49 13.11 2.34 -17.39
N PRO A 50 14.28 1.74 -17.11
CA PRO A 50 15.11 2.12 -15.96
C PRO A 50 15.43 3.61 -15.97
N ALA A 51 15.26 4.25 -14.80
CA ALA A 51 15.42 5.68 -14.66
C ALA A 51 15.94 6.04 -13.26
N THR A 52 16.34 7.29 -13.09
CA THR A 52 16.46 7.91 -11.77
C THR A 52 15.20 8.72 -11.49
N GLY A 53 14.66 8.64 -10.28
CA GLY A 53 13.42 9.29 -9.88
C GLY A 53 13.62 10.31 -8.76
N TRP A 54 12.75 11.33 -8.71
CA TRP A 54 12.67 12.27 -7.59
C TRP A 54 11.29 12.87 -7.43
N VAL A 55 11.04 13.39 -6.24
CA VAL A 55 9.85 14.17 -5.90
C VAL A 55 10.26 15.61 -5.62
N GLU A 56 9.53 16.56 -6.16
CA GLU A 56 9.56 17.97 -5.75
C GLU A 56 8.30 18.26 -4.95
N PHE A 57 8.44 18.89 -3.78
CA PHE A 57 7.31 19.16 -2.89
C PHE A 57 7.49 20.48 -2.11
N THR A 58 6.38 21.00 -1.63
CA THR A 58 6.33 22.20 -0.76
C THR A 58 5.04 22.19 0.06
N GLU A 59 5.00 22.95 1.16
CA GLU A 59 3.75 23.16 1.90
C GLU A 59 2.73 23.90 1.02
N ASN A 60 1.45 23.53 1.14
CA ASN A 60 0.38 24.17 0.40
C ASN A 60 -0.27 25.28 1.23
N HIS A 61 0.06 26.51 0.89
CA HIS A 61 -0.53 27.74 1.46
C HIS A 61 -1.48 28.44 0.48
N GLY A 62 -1.88 27.78 -0.61
CA GLY A 62 -2.70 28.34 -1.68
C GLY A 62 -1.91 29.09 -2.75
N GLN A 63 -0.58 29.03 -2.71
CA GLN A 63 0.30 29.61 -3.72
C GLN A 63 0.38 28.72 -4.97
N HIS A 64 0.82 29.30 -6.07
CA HIS A 64 1.13 28.51 -7.27
C HIS A 64 2.39 27.67 -7.03
N PHE A 65 2.38 26.38 -7.43
CA PHE A 65 3.47 25.44 -7.17
C PHE A 65 4.86 26.01 -7.51
N TYR A 66 5.03 26.64 -8.66
CA TYR A 66 6.33 27.20 -9.10
C TYR A 66 6.59 28.64 -8.63
N SER A 67 5.85 29.17 -7.66
CA SER A 67 6.14 30.51 -7.10
C SER A 67 7.26 30.52 -6.07
N GLU A 68 7.67 29.35 -5.60
CA GLU A 68 8.70 29.15 -4.57
C GLU A 68 9.70 28.10 -5.00
N GLU A 69 10.84 28.03 -4.33
CA GLU A 69 11.76 26.91 -4.44
C GLU A 69 11.13 25.67 -3.80
N HIS A 70 11.38 24.50 -4.38
CA HIS A 70 10.90 23.24 -3.90
C HIS A 70 12.04 22.43 -3.33
N GLU A 71 11.77 21.71 -2.26
CA GLU A 71 12.64 20.65 -1.83
C GLU A 71 12.57 19.50 -2.86
N ARG A 72 13.74 18.92 -3.15
CA ARG A 72 13.88 17.83 -4.09
C ARG A 72 14.48 16.61 -3.38
N VAL A 73 13.72 15.53 -3.33
CA VAL A 73 14.16 14.25 -2.74
C VAL A 73 14.24 13.20 -3.82
N TYR A 74 15.37 12.52 -3.89
CA TYR A 74 15.66 11.49 -4.90
C TYR A 74 15.41 10.08 -4.37
N ASP A 75 15.02 9.18 -5.26
CA ASP A 75 15.09 7.75 -5.01
C ASP A 75 16.58 7.35 -4.90
N ALA A 76 17.04 7.19 -3.66
CA ALA A 76 18.44 6.97 -3.34
C ALA A 76 18.63 5.99 -2.20
N ARG A 77 19.69 5.19 -2.27
CA ARG A 77 20.06 4.25 -1.23
C ARG A 77 21.56 4.28 -0.99
N PHE A 78 21.96 4.30 0.26
CA PHE A 78 23.40 4.33 0.66
C PHE A 78 24.20 5.46 0.00
N GLY A 79 23.60 6.64 -0.14
CA GLY A 79 24.24 7.82 -0.72
C GLY A 79 24.29 7.84 -2.25
N ARG A 80 23.63 6.91 -2.93
CA ARG A 80 23.58 6.84 -4.40
C ARG A 80 22.15 6.85 -4.89
N ARG A 81 21.84 7.68 -5.91
CA ARG A 81 20.57 7.63 -6.62
C ARG A 81 20.43 6.32 -7.36
N LEU A 82 19.27 5.70 -7.27
CA LEU A 82 18.96 4.50 -8.03
C LEU A 82 18.76 4.86 -9.51
N THR A 83 19.27 4.01 -10.41
CA THR A 83 19.27 4.27 -11.86
C THR A 83 18.82 3.06 -12.68
N HIS A 84 18.65 1.89 -12.07
CA HIS A 84 18.29 0.65 -12.73
C HIS A 84 16.90 0.12 -12.35
N GLU A 85 16.12 0.93 -11.64
CA GLU A 85 14.77 0.56 -11.23
C GLU A 85 13.74 1.17 -12.17
N THR A 86 12.65 0.47 -12.36
CA THR A 86 11.44 0.96 -13.01
C THR A 86 10.33 1.31 -12.00
N ILE A 87 10.39 0.74 -10.79
CA ILE A 87 9.58 1.15 -9.65
C ILE A 87 10.41 2.11 -8.83
N HIS A 88 9.92 3.33 -8.66
CA HIS A 88 10.54 4.39 -7.88
C HIS A 88 9.82 4.55 -6.55
N SER A 89 10.59 4.68 -5.47
CA SER A 89 10.06 4.86 -4.12
C SER A 89 10.84 5.95 -3.39
N VAL A 90 10.18 7.07 -3.14
CA VAL A 90 10.79 8.24 -2.51
C VAL A 90 10.13 8.51 -1.17
N ARG A 91 10.89 8.36 -0.08
CA ARG A 91 10.45 8.70 1.27
C ARG A 91 10.69 10.17 1.55
N LEU A 92 9.63 10.95 1.68
CA LEU A 92 9.67 12.33 2.19
C LEU A 92 9.64 12.28 3.71
N THR A 93 10.57 12.98 4.36
CA THR A 93 10.71 13.01 5.82
C THR A 93 10.83 14.45 6.32
N GLY A 94 10.69 14.67 7.64
CA GLY A 94 10.77 16.00 8.22
C GLY A 94 9.55 16.86 7.94
N LEU A 95 8.45 16.25 7.52
CA LEU A 95 7.18 16.93 7.28
C LEU A 95 6.56 17.39 8.61
N LYS A 96 5.72 18.42 8.55
CA LYS A 96 4.97 18.93 9.70
C LYS A 96 3.68 18.12 9.88
N PRO A 97 3.26 17.78 11.11
CA PRO A 97 1.98 17.10 11.37
C PRO A 97 0.78 17.91 10.87
N GLY A 98 -0.25 17.21 10.38
CA GLY A 98 -1.53 17.79 9.98
C GLY A 98 -1.45 18.86 8.89
N THR A 99 -0.38 18.84 8.09
CA THR A 99 -0.05 19.89 7.11
C THR A 99 -0.34 19.42 5.69
N ASN A 100 -0.92 20.32 4.88
CA ASN A 100 -1.14 20.06 3.47
C ASN A 100 0.12 20.35 2.68
N TYR A 101 0.46 19.46 1.76
CA TYR A 101 1.60 19.56 0.84
C TYR A 101 1.13 19.44 -0.60
N MET A 102 1.87 20.10 -1.49
CA MET A 102 1.81 19.89 -2.95
C MET A 102 3.06 19.15 -3.40
N TYR A 103 2.92 18.25 -4.39
CA TYR A 103 4.07 17.52 -4.92
C TYR A 103 3.95 17.20 -6.40
N ARG A 104 5.10 16.91 -7.02
CA ARG A 104 5.24 16.41 -8.39
C ARG A 104 6.31 15.35 -8.44
N ILE A 105 6.14 14.34 -9.29
CA ILE A 105 7.13 13.30 -9.53
C ILE A 105 7.82 13.51 -10.86
N PHE A 106 9.09 13.12 -10.91
CA PHE A 106 9.95 13.20 -12.08
C PHE A 106 10.76 11.93 -12.23
N SER A 107 11.04 11.57 -13.49
CA SER A 107 11.96 10.49 -13.80
C SER A 107 12.84 10.89 -14.97
N GLN A 108 14.11 10.50 -14.95
CA GLN A 108 15.05 10.74 -16.02
C GLN A 108 15.66 9.43 -16.48
N ALA A 109 15.55 9.14 -17.78
CA ALA A 109 16.04 7.91 -18.37
C ALA A 109 17.54 7.74 -18.14
N LEU A 110 17.96 6.50 -17.87
CA LEU A 110 19.35 6.10 -17.94
C LEU A 110 19.61 5.49 -19.31
N THR A 111 20.36 6.21 -20.17
CA THR A 111 20.63 5.79 -21.54
C THR A 111 21.86 4.90 -21.67
N GLY A 112 22.71 4.86 -20.67
CA GLY A 112 23.87 4.00 -20.60
C GLY A 112 24.96 4.50 -19.65
N TRP A 113 26.08 3.80 -19.69
CA TRP A 113 27.30 4.14 -18.97
C TRP A 113 28.42 4.37 -19.97
N GLY A 114 29.24 5.40 -19.70
CA GLY A 114 30.52 5.60 -20.38
C GLY A 114 31.62 4.65 -19.87
N THR A 115 32.84 5.07 -19.92
CA THR A 115 33.94 4.38 -19.27
C THR A 115 33.87 4.62 -17.76
N SER A 116 33.80 3.53 -16.96
CA SER A 116 33.70 3.52 -15.49
C SER A 116 32.45 4.16 -14.89
N ASP A 117 32.41 5.43 -14.50
CA ASP A 117 31.38 6.01 -13.64
C ASP A 117 30.52 7.09 -14.34
N ASP A 118 30.64 7.19 -15.66
CA ASP A 118 29.98 8.21 -16.47
C ASP A 118 28.58 7.75 -16.87
N ALA A 119 27.58 8.03 -16.02
CA ALA A 119 26.18 7.77 -16.33
C ALA A 119 25.67 8.74 -17.40
N ARG A 120 25.08 8.21 -18.47
CA ARG A 120 24.45 9.00 -19.51
C ARG A 120 22.94 9.07 -19.25
N LEU A 121 22.45 10.27 -19.05
CA LEU A 121 21.06 10.55 -18.76
C LEU A 121 20.36 11.08 -20.01
N GLY A 122 19.13 10.63 -20.23
CA GLY A 122 18.27 11.05 -21.34
C GLY A 122 17.23 12.09 -20.92
N GLU A 123 16.06 12.01 -21.53
CA GLU A 123 14.96 12.92 -21.29
C GLU A 123 14.35 12.78 -19.90
N ILE A 124 13.69 13.83 -19.45
CA ILE A 124 12.96 13.88 -18.19
C ILE A 124 11.46 13.77 -18.48
N ALA A 125 10.79 12.85 -17.80
CA ALA A 125 9.35 12.79 -17.69
C ALA A 125 8.88 13.38 -16.36
N SER A 126 7.71 13.99 -16.35
CA SER A 126 7.05 14.45 -15.12
C SER A 126 5.57 14.05 -15.12
N SER A 127 5.01 13.87 -13.92
CA SER A 127 3.60 13.52 -13.74
C SER A 127 2.64 14.61 -14.21
N VAL A 128 3.10 15.86 -14.24
CA VAL A 128 2.25 17.01 -14.55
C VAL A 128 2.94 17.90 -15.55
N VAL A 129 2.26 18.19 -16.62
CA VAL A 129 2.69 19.18 -17.61
C VAL A 129 2.21 20.57 -17.22
N TYR A 130 2.79 21.56 -17.87
CA TYR A 130 2.44 22.96 -17.72
C TYR A 130 0.91 23.19 -17.71
N LYS A 131 0.44 23.96 -16.72
CA LYS A 131 -0.98 24.29 -16.43
C LYS A 131 -1.83 23.21 -15.74
N LYS A 132 -1.30 22.06 -15.34
CA LYS A 132 -2.02 21.14 -14.49
C LYS A 132 -1.66 21.37 -13.02
N GLU A 133 -2.65 21.28 -12.16
CA GLU A 133 -2.43 21.35 -10.71
C GLU A 133 -1.51 20.23 -10.24
N PRO A 134 -0.63 20.51 -9.26
CA PRO A 134 0.16 19.47 -8.61
C PRO A 134 -0.75 18.50 -7.85
N TYR A 135 -0.24 17.33 -7.52
CA TYR A 135 -0.89 16.44 -6.55
C TYR A 135 -0.73 17.03 -5.14
N GLY A 136 -1.59 16.65 -4.23
CA GLY A 136 -1.54 17.09 -2.85
C GLY A 136 -1.78 15.95 -1.87
N PHE A 137 -1.26 16.09 -0.65
CA PHE A 137 -1.58 15.21 0.46
C PHE A 137 -1.59 16.00 1.76
N ARG A 138 -2.19 15.41 2.80
CA ARG A 138 -2.11 15.90 4.16
C ARG A 138 -1.46 14.84 5.04
N THR A 139 -0.45 15.24 5.83
CA THR A 139 0.18 14.38 6.84
C THR A 139 -0.80 14.06 7.97
N PHE A 140 -0.65 12.92 8.62
CA PHE A 140 -1.44 12.60 9.80
C PHE A 140 -1.20 13.64 10.90
N SER A 141 -2.19 13.80 11.79
CA SER A 141 -2.07 14.61 13.00
C SER A 141 -2.50 13.77 14.20
N ASN A 142 -1.73 13.81 15.25
CA ASN A 142 -2.07 13.17 16.51
C ASN A 142 -2.64 14.16 17.55
N ASP A 143 -2.76 15.44 17.17
CA ASP A 143 -3.36 16.51 17.99
C ASP A 143 -4.87 16.65 17.74
N THR A 144 -5.49 15.73 17.03
CA THR A 144 -6.95 15.66 16.76
C THR A 144 -7.52 14.38 17.34
N ASP A 145 -8.81 14.37 17.64
CA ASP A 145 -9.57 13.19 18.05
C ASP A 145 -10.59 12.75 16.98
N GLU A 146 -10.51 13.34 15.79
CA GLU A 146 -11.31 12.99 14.62
C GLU A 146 -10.43 12.33 13.56
N LEU A 147 -10.90 11.18 13.04
CA LEU A 147 -10.25 10.43 11.96
C LEU A 147 -11.32 9.80 11.07
N LYS A 148 -11.11 9.85 9.78
CA LYS A 148 -11.98 9.18 8.82
C LYS A 148 -11.17 8.33 7.87
N PHE A 149 -11.44 7.04 7.78
CA PHE A 149 -10.77 6.15 6.86
C PHE A 149 -11.71 5.19 6.14
N PHE A 150 -11.27 4.72 5.01
CA PHE A 150 -12.03 3.87 4.11
C PHE A 150 -11.40 2.49 4.04
N ILE A 151 -12.17 1.42 3.92
CA ILE A 151 -11.68 0.04 3.87
C ILE A 151 -12.20 -0.67 2.63
N LEU A 152 -11.29 -1.27 1.87
CA LEU A 152 -11.55 -2.25 0.81
C LEU A 152 -10.75 -3.53 1.08
N ASN A 153 -11.30 -4.67 0.70
CA ASN A 153 -10.65 -5.97 0.80
C ASN A 153 -11.25 -6.94 -0.23
N ASP A 154 -10.61 -8.09 -0.46
CA ASP A 154 -11.13 -9.20 -1.28
C ASP A 154 -11.54 -8.76 -2.71
N VAL A 155 -10.74 -7.88 -3.32
CA VAL A 155 -10.98 -7.37 -4.68
C VAL A 155 -10.72 -8.44 -5.73
N HIS A 156 -9.70 -9.29 -5.53
CA HIS A 156 -9.36 -10.42 -6.41
C HIS A 156 -9.18 -10.04 -7.88
N GLY A 157 -8.53 -8.90 -8.16
CA GLY A 157 -8.23 -8.44 -9.51
C GLY A 157 -9.41 -7.83 -10.26
N ARG A 158 -10.50 -7.55 -9.58
CA ARG A 158 -11.71 -6.96 -10.19
C ARG A 158 -11.72 -5.44 -10.06
N SER A 159 -10.81 -4.76 -10.77
CA SER A 159 -10.69 -3.30 -10.73
C SER A 159 -11.98 -2.55 -11.08
N ASP A 160 -12.82 -3.13 -11.94
CA ASP A 160 -14.14 -2.55 -12.29
C ASP A 160 -15.10 -2.56 -11.09
N ASP A 161 -14.98 -3.53 -10.18
CA ASP A 161 -15.76 -3.55 -8.95
C ASP A 161 -15.39 -2.36 -8.05
N ILE A 162 -14.10 -2.03 -7.93
CA ILE A 162 -13.64 -0.82 -7.21
C ILE A 162 -14.27 0.42 -7.83
N ARG A 163 -14.15 0.59 -9.16
CA ARG A 163 -14.66 1.77 -9.86
C ARG A 163 -16.17 1.93 -9.69
N ARG A 164 -16.92 0.83 -9.78
CA ARG A 164 -18.37 0.82 -9.63
C ARG A 164 -18.79 1.10 -8.20
N LEU A 165 -18.23 0.38 -7.25
CA LEU A 165 -18.58 0.46 -5.82
C LEU A 165 -18.26 1.84 -5.23
N CYS A 166 -17.17 2.44 -5.68
CA CYS A 166 -16.69 3.72 -5.16
C CYS A 166 -17.04 4.92 -6.06
N ALA A 167 -17.91 4.77 -7.08
CA ALA A 167 -18.18 5.83 -8.05
C ALA A 167 -18.64 7.15 -7.44
N ASP A 168 -19.42 7.11 -6.37
CA ASP A 168 -19.98 8.27 -5.69
C ASP A 168 -19.21 8.65 -4.40
N VAL A 169 -18.06 8.02 -4.14
CA VAL A 169 -17.27 8.30 -2.94
C VAL A 169 -16.39 9.52 -3.14
N ASP A 170 -16.56 10.52 -2.27
CA ASP A 170 -15.62 11.65 -2.17
C ASP A 170 -14.45 11.28 -1.26
N PHE A 171 -13.38 10.79 -1.88
CA PHE A 171 -12.18 10.37 -1.15
C PHE A 171 -11.44 11.52 -0.45
N SER A 172 -11.69 12.78 -0.83
CA SER A 172 -11.05 13.93 -0.17
C SER A 172 -11.45 14.09 1.31
N GLN A 173 -12.50 13.38 1.74
CA GLN A 173 -12.96 13.37 3.13
C GLN A 173 -12.23 12.35 4.02
N TYR A 174 -11.39 11.48 3.45
CA TYR A 174 -10.71 10.42 4.18
C TYR A 174 -9.24 10.76 4.39
N ASP A 175 -8.74 10.43 5.58
CA ASP A 175 -7.33 10.60 5.94
C ASP A 175 -6.46 9.51 5.30
N PHE A 176 -7.01 8.29 5.12
CA PHE A 176 -6.36 7.19 4.39
C PHE A 176 -7.38 6.17 3.88
N VAL A 177 -6.94 5.35 2.94
CA VAL A 177 -7.67 4.15 2.48
C VAL A 177 -6.89 2.92 2.92
N LEU A 178 -7.56 2.06 3.68
CA LEU A 178 -7.05 0.74 4.06
C LEU A 178 -7.41 -0.26 2.96
N LEU A 179 -6.40 -0.87 2.36
CA LEU A 179 -6.54 -2.04 1.51
C LEU A 179 -6.17 -3.26 2.35
N ASN A 180 -7.20 -3.97 2.82
CA ASN A 180 -7.05 -5.04 3.80
C ASN A 180 -7.02 -6.42 3.16
N GLY A 181 -6.08 -6.64 2.24
CA GLY A 181 -5.72 -7.92 1.68
C GLY A 181 -6.62 -8.44 0.54
N ASP A 182 -6.10 -9.47 -0.11
CA ASP A 182 -6.74 -10.19 -1.23
C ASP A 182 -7.12 -9.27 -2.40
N MET A 183 -6.23 -8.34 -2.72
CA MET A 183 -6.41 -7.44 -3.87
C MET A 183 -6.27 -8.19 -5.19
N LEU A 184 -5.51 -9.30 -5.22
CA LEU A 184 -5.40 -10.25 -6.33
C LEU A 184 -5.76 -11.66 -5.86
N THR A 185 -6.15 -12.53 -6.80
CA THR A 185 -6.29 -13.97 -6.53
C THR A 185 -4.93 -14.67 -6.56
N THR A 186 -4.07 -14.24 -7.49
CA THR A 186 -2.72 -14.77 -7.70
C THR A 186 -1.91 -13.70 -8.41
N THR A 187 -0.65 -13.48 -8.03
CA THR A 187 0.24 -12.50 -8.65
C THR A 187 1.21 -13.20 -9.61
N GLU A 188 0.79 -13.41 -10.85
CA GLU A 188 1.61 -14.08 -11.88
C GLU A 188 2.62 -13.15 -12.54
N ASN A 189 2.29 -11.86 -12.64
CA ASN A 189 3.12 -10.84 -13.26
C ASN A 189 2.77 -9.45 -12.73
N GLU A 190 3.65 -8.50 -13.03
CA GLU A 190 3.53 -7.11 -12.58
C GLU A 190 2.26 -6.41 -13.08
N GLU A 191 1.85 -6.67 -14.32
CA GLU A 191 0.70 -6.01 -14.94
C GLU A 191 -0.60 -6.27 -14.18
N GLN A 192 -0.75 -7.45 -13.56
CA GLN A 192 -1.93 -7.77 -12.75
C GLN A 192 -2.08 -6.86 -11.52
N ILE A 193 -0.97 -6.38 -10.94
CA ILE A 193 -1.01 -5.43 -9.82
C ILE A 193 -1.68 -4.13 -10.28
N PHE A 194 -1.28 -3.63 -11.44
CA PHE A 194 -1.79 -2.37 -11.97
C PHE A 194 -3.21 -2.51 -12.50
N SER A 195 -3.41 -3.37 -13.48
CA SER A 195 -4.71 -3.54 -14.14
C SER A 195 -5.77 -4.15 -13.23
N GLY A 196 -5.37 -5.02 -12.29
CA GLY A 196 -6.27 -5.70 -11.37
C GLY A 196 -6.88 -4.78 -10.30
N TRP A 197 -6.16 -3.76 -9.84
CA TRP A 197 -6.66 -2.90 -8.76
C TRP A 197 -5.91 -1.58 -8.57
N LEU A 198 -4.57 -1.52 -8.68
CA LEU A 198 -3.81 -0.35 -8.26
C LEU A 198 -4.09 0.88 -9.13
N ASP A 199 -4.24 0.71 -10.46
CA ASP A 199 -4.60 1.81 -11.35
C ASP A 199 -5.99 2.36 -11.03
N ALA A 200 -6.95 1.53 -10.62
CA ALA A 200 -8.24 2.02 -10.15
C ALA A 200 -8.09 2.89 -8.90
N CYS A 201 -7.27 2.46 -7.93
CA CYS A 201 -6.98 3.27 -6.74
C CYS A 201 -6.25 4.57 -7.10
N VAL A 202 -5.27 4.52 -8.02
CA VAL A 202 -4.53 5.71 -8.51
C VAL A 202 -5.46 6.71 -9.19
N ASP A 203 -6.38 6.24 -10.03
CA ASP A 203 -7.34 7.11 -10.71
C ASP A 203 -8.31 7.79 -9.75
N MET A 204 -8.73 7.10 -8.70
CA MET A 204 -9.77 7.55 -7.80
C MET A 204 -9.23 8.37 -6.61
N PHE A 205 -8.14 7.95 -5.97
CA PHE A 205 -7.71 8.57 -4.72
C PHE A 205 -6.19 8.53 -4.44
N ALA A 206 -5.48 7.48 -4.81
CA ALA A 206 -4.16 7.17 -4.25
C ALA A 206 -3.07 8.21 -4.54
N LYS A 207 -3.30 9.13 -5.48
CA LYS A 207 -2.43 10.29 -5.73
C LYS A 207 -2.47 11.33 -4.60
N ASN A 208 -3.57 11.38 -3.85
CA ASN A 208 -3.81 12.43 -2.86
C ASN A 208 -4.14 11.89 -1.46
N VAL A 209 -4.72 10.69 -1.39
CA VAL A 209 -5.07 10.01 -0.13
C VAL A 209 -4.20 8.76 0.00
N PRO A 210 -3.43 8.62 1.10
CA PRO A 210 -2.48 7.52 1.24
C PRO A 210 -3.18 6.17 1.41
N ILE A 211 -2.53 5.14 0.90
CA ILE A 211 -2.89 3.75 1.11
C ILE A 211 -2.20 3.24 2.39
N VAL A 212 -2.97 2.65 3.29
CA VAL A 212 -2.50 1.71 4.29
C VAL A 212 -2.72 0.31 3.71
N TYR A 213 -1.65 -0.42 3.48
CA TYR A 213 -1.71 -1.73 2.84
C TYR A 213 -1.45 -2.84 3.85
N VAL A 214 -2.37 -3.78 3.94
CA VAL A 214 -2.24 -5.03 4.69
C VAL A 214 -2.40 -6.17 3.71
N ARG A 215 -1.45 -7.10 3.74
CA ARG A 215 -1.41 -8.22 2.82
C ARG A 215 -2.44 -9.29 3.24
N GLY A 216 -3.15 -9.86 2.27
CA GLY A 216 -3.97 -11.05 2.46
C GLY A 216 -3.19 -12.33 2.15
N ASN A 217 -3.87 -13.48 2.28
CA ASN A 217 -3.23 -14.76 1.98
C ASN A 217 -3.00 -14.96 0.48
N HIS A 218 -3.83 -14.41 -0.37
CA HIS A 218 -3.69 -14.49 -1.82
C HIS A 218 -2.49 -13.73 -2.37
N GLU A 219 -1.99 -12.71 -1.70
CA GLU A 219 -0.77 -12.00 -2.08
C GLU A 219 0.51 -12.83 -1.93
N ASN A 220 0.44 -13.98 -1.28
CA ASN A 220 1.55 -14.95 -1.21
C ASN A 220 1.60 -15.90 -2.42
N ARG A 221 0.61 -15.83 -3.33
CA ARG A 221 0.42 -16.76 -4.44
C ARG A 221 0.91 -16.18 -5.76
N GLY A 222 1.54 -17.03 -6.57
CA GLY A 222 2.03 -16.68 -7.90
C GLY A 222 3.51 -16.34 -7.94
N GLN A 223 4.10 -16.48 -9.12
CA GLN A 223 5.54 -16.33 -9.32
C GLN A 223 6.08 -14.90 -9.13
N TYR A 224 5.19 -13.90 -9.07
CA TYR A 224 5.58 -12.51 -8.89
C TYR A 224 5.32 -11.98 -7.47
N ALA A 225 4.79 -12.82 -6.58
CA ALA A 225 4.43 -12.46 -5.20
C ALA A 225 5.59 -11.86 -4.40
N ASP A 226 6.82 -12.37 -4.58
CA ASP A 226 8.05 -11.89 -3.91
C ASP A 226 8.40 -10.45 -4.25
N ASN A 227 7.76 -9.82 -5.23
CA ASN A 227 8.02 -8.43 -5.61
C ASN A 227 7.08 -7.42 -4.95
N MET A 228 6.05 -7.87 -4.23
CA MET A 228 5.02 -6.99 -3.65
C MET A 228 5.60 -5.89 -2.74
N TYR A 229 6.70 -6.15 -2.02
CA TYR A 229 7.38 -5.17 -1.17
C TYR A 229 7.86 -3.91 -1.89
N LYS A 230 8.04 -3.97 -3.22
CA LYS A 230 8.46 -2.82 -4.03
C LYS A 230 7.35 -1.78 -4.20
N TYR A 231 6.09 -2.24 -4.15
CA TYR A 231 4.90 -1.40 -4.38
C TYR A 231 4.39 -0.76 -3.09
N PHE A 232 4.60 -1.42 -1.95
CA PHE A 232 4.19 -0.96 -0.63
C PHE A 232 5.34 -1.08 0.37
N PRO A 233 6.39 -0.28 0.17
CA PRO A 233 7.49 -0.23 1.13
C PRO A 233 6.99 0.35 2.45
N SER A 234 7.33 -0.29 3.55
CA SER A 234 7.10 0.16 4.91
C SER A 234 8.39 0.65 5.55
N HIS A 235 8.28 1.47 6.58
CA HIS A 235 9.43 2.03 7.29
C HIS A 235 10.30 0.97 7.98
N ASN A 236 9.75 -0.20 8.34
CA ASN A 236 10.47 -1.32 8.94
C ASN A 236 10.85 -2.43 7.94
N GLY A 237 10.47 -2.30 6.67
CA GLY A 237 10.76 -3.28 5.63
C GLY A 237 9.97 -4.59 5.73
N GLN A 238 8.90 -4.63 6.54
CA GLN A 238 8.02 -5.78 6.73
C GLN A 238 6.60 -5.44 6.24
N PHE A 239 5.74 -6.44 6.04
CA PHE A 239 4.32 -6.22 5.79
C PHE A 239 3.50 -6.09 7.07
N TYR A 240 4.09 -6.29 8.24
CA TYR A 240 3.51 -5.95 9.53
C TYR A 240 4.24 -4.73 10.13
N TYR A 241 3.46 -3.78 10.63
CA TYR A 241 3.99 -2.52 11.17
C TYR A 241 2.95 -1.83 12.06
N THR A 242 3.40 -0.82 12.81
CA THR A 242 2.50 0.08 13.53
C THR A 242 2.54 1.47 12.93
N PHE A 243 1.46 2.21 13.06
CA PHE A 243 1.41 3.64 12.74
C PHE A 243 0.40 4.36 13.63
N ASP A 244 0.58 5.66 13.77
CA ASP A 244 -0.29 6.49 14.60
C ASP A 244 -1.05 7.51 13.74
N ALA A 245 -2.36 7.67 14.01
CA ALA A 245 -3.19 8.72 13.43
C ALA A 245 -4.29 9.14 14.43
N ALA A 246 -4.49 10.43 14.62
CA ALA A 246 -5.52 11.00 15.50
C ALA A 246 -5.47 10.48 16.94
N GLY A 247 -4.27 10.25 17.50
CA GLY A 247 -4.09 9.70 18.84
C GLY A 247 -4.53 8.24 18.99
N ILE A 248 -4.51 7.48 17.87
CA ILE A 248 -4.79 6.06 17.81
C ILE A 248 -3.55 5.33 17.31
N SER A 249 -3.12 4.28 18.00
CA SER A 249 -2.10 3.35 17.52
C SER A 249 -2.76 2.22 16.74
N PHE A 250 -2.38 2.08 15.48
CA PHE A 250 -2.81 1.02 14.59
C PHE A 250 -1.76 -0.07 14.52
N LEU A 251 -2.21 -1.33 14.62
CA LEU A 251 -1.40 -2.52 14.43
C LEU A 251 -1.82 -3.16 13.11
N ALA A 252 -1.06 -2.93 12.06
CA ALA A 252 -1.23 -3.56 10.75
C ALA A 252 -0.44 -4.86 10.75
N LEU A 253 -1.14 -5.99 10.66
CA LEU A 253 -0.59 -7.33 10.80
C LEU A 253 -0.71 -8.11 9.50
N ASP A 254 0.19 -9.06 9.28
CA ASP A 254 0.24 -9.89 8.09
C ASP A 254 -0.26 -11.31 8.40
N CYS A 255 -1.20 -11.80 7.63
CA CYS A 255 -1.73 -13.13 7.86
C CYS A 255 -0.86 -14.27 7.30
N GLY A 256 0.08 -13.99 6.41
CA GLY A 256 0.72 -15.04 5.63
C GLY A 256 -0.30 -15.82 4.77
N GLU A 257 0.00 -17.06 4.41
CA GLU A 257 -0.89 -17.94 3.67
C GLU A 257 -1.84 -18.70 4.63
N ASP A 258 -3.05 -19.04 4.18
CA ASP A 258 -4.07 -19.72 5.00
C ASP A 258 -3.84 -21.23 5.14
N LYS A 259 -3.07 -21.85 4.23
CA LYS A 259 -2.67 -23.24 4.25
C LYS A 259 -1.34 -23.43 5.01
N PRO A 260 -1.05 -24.66 5.48
CA PRO A 260 0.24 -24.95 6.10
C PRO A 260 1.38 -24.91 5.08
N ASP A 261 2.59 -24.55 5.53
CA ASP A 261 3.79 -24.53 4.68
C ASP A 261 4.10 -25.90 4.04
N SER A 262 3.59 -26.99 4.63
CA SER A 262 3.70 -28.35 4.10
C SER A 262 2.67 -28.70 3.01
N ASP A 263 1.78 -27.77 2.64
CA ASP A 263 0.78 -28.03 1.61
C ASP A 263 1.46 -28.29 0.27
N ILE A 264 1.02 -29.37 -0.40
CA ILE A 264 1.61 -29.82 -1.66
C ILE A 264 1.44 -28.79 -2.79
N GLU A 265 0.44 -27.95 -2.71
CA GLU A 265 0.15 -26.92 -3.70
C GLU A 265 1.33 -25.93 -3.87
N TYR A 266 2.06 -25.68 -2.80
CA TYR A 266 3.17 -24.71 -2.79
C TYR A 266 4.57 -25.34 -2.90
N HIS A 267 4.67 -26.64 -2.94
CA HIS A 267 5.93 -27.37 -3.12
C HIS A 267 7.07 -26.93 -2.19
N GLY A 268 6.73 -26.46 -0.98
CA GLY A 268 7.70 -26.05 0.05
C GLY A 268 8.38 -24.69 -0.20
N ILE A 269 7.80 -23.83 -1.01
CA ILE A 269 8.34 -22.45 -1.22
C ILE A 269 7.83 -21.45 -0.19
N LEU A 270 6.79 -21.78 0.57
CA LEU A 270 6.26 -20.92 1.62
C LEU A 270 6.91 -21.18 2.97
N GLU A 271 7.13 -20.12 3.74
CA GLU A 271 7.56 -20.13 5.14
C GLU A 271 6.59 -19.28 6.00
N SER A 272 5.29 -19.34 5.72
CA SER A 272 4.28 -18.50 6.38
C SER A 272 4.14 -18.80 7.87
N ASP A 273 4.30 -20.05 8.28
CA ASP A 273 4.24 -20.44 9.69
C ASP A 273 5.36 -19.76 10.48
N LYS A 274 6.59 -19.88 9.99
CA LYS A 274 7.76 -19.24 10.61
C LYS A 274 7.69 -17.69 10.55
N TYR A 275 7.15 -17.16 9.46
CA TYR A 275 6.97 -15.71 9.32
C TYR A 275 5.98 -15.17 10.37
N ARG A 276 4.85 -15.85 10.62
CA ARG A 276 3.91 -15.51 11.69
C ARG A 276 4.52 -15.62 13.09
N GLU A 277 5.41 -16.59 13.33
CA GLU A 277 6.16 -16.68 14.58
C GLU A 277 7.11 -15.48 14.77
N GLN A 278 7.76 -15.01 13.70
CA GLN A 278 8.59 -13.81 13.72
C GLN A 278 7.76 -12.55 13.98
N GLU A 279 6.60 -12.45 13.35
CA GLU A 279 5.65 -11.36 13.57
C GLU A 279 5.14 -11.33 15.02
N ALA A 280 4.78 -12.48 15.60
CA ALA A 280 4.35 -12.58 16.99
C ALA A 280 5.46 -12.13 17.95
N ALA A 281 6.71 -12.55 17.72
CA ALA A 281 7.86 -12.12 18.51
C ALA A 281 8.14 -10.61 18.36
N TRP A 282 7.94 -10.03 17.17
CA TRP A 282 7.99 -8.60 16.97
C TRP A 282 6.86 -7.88 17.73
N LEU A 283 5.62 -8.38 17.61
CA LEU A 283 4.46 -7.80 18.28
C LEU A 283 4.61 -7.77 19.79
N GLU A 284 5.11 -8.85 20.41
CA GLU A 284 5.39 -8.93 21.84
C GLU A 284 6.31 -7.78 22.32
N ASN A 285 7.33 -7.46 21.51
CA ASN A 285 8.22 -6.33 21.79
C ASN A 285 7.58 -4.97 21.49
N GLU A 286 6.73 -4.89 20.45
CA GLU A 286 6.15 -3.64 19.98
C GLU A 286 5.02 -3.12 20.89
N ILE A 287 4.27 -4.02 21.54
CA ILE A 287 3.15 -3.65 22.43
C ILE A 287 3.58 -2.62 23.50
N GLY A 288 4.79 -2.76 24.05
CA GLY A 288 5.35 -1.84 25.03
C GLY A 288 5.71 -0.46 24.46
N ASN A 289 5.82 -0.32 23.15
CA ASN A 289 6.21 0.90 22.45
C ASN A 289 5.01 1.67 21.87
N LEU A 290 3.80 1.09 21.93
CA LEU A 290 2.60 1.75 21.42
C LEU A 290 2.33 3.06 22.15
N ARG A 291 2.21 4.12 21.36
CA ARG A 291 2.18 5.50 21.89
C ARG A 291 0.84 5.86 22.55
N TYR A 292 -0.26 5.26 22.08
CA TYR A 292 -1.61 5.63 22.52
C TYR A 292 -2.38 4.44 23.10
N ASP A 293 -3.32 4.73 24.01
CA ASP A 293 -4.21 3.72 24.62
C ASP A 293 -5.38 3.34 23.71
N LYS A 294 -5.75 4.22 22.75
CA LYS A 294 -6.70 3.89 21.70
C LYS A 294 -6.00 3.01 20.67
N ARG A 295 -6.41 1.76 20.53
CA ARG A 295 -5.73 0.78 19.66
C ARG A 295 -6.71 0.05 18.76
N ILE A 296 -6.35 -0.03 17.48
CA ILE A 296 -7.08 -0.75 16.43
C ILE A 296 -6.12 -1.74 15.77
N ALA A 297 -6.53 -3.01 15.66
CA ALA A 297 -5.81 -4.00 14.89
C ALA A 297 -6.41 -4.15 13.49
N ILE A 298 -5.56 -4.46 12.54
CA ILE A 298 -5.92 -4.74 11.15
C ILE A 298 -5.23 -6.04 10.77
N LEU A 299 -6.01 -7.04 10.36
CA LEU A 299 -5.53 -8.34 9.94
C LEU A 299 -6.51 -8.93 8.94
N HIS A 300 -6.02 -9.34 7.78
CA HIS A 300 -6.91 -9.85 6.74
C HIS A 300 -7.70 -11.09 7.17
N ILE A 301 -7.02 -12.14 7.65
CA ILE A 301 -7.68 -13.34 8.20
C ILE A 301 -8.19 -13.07 9.61
N PRO A 302 -9.49 -13.24 9.90
CA PRO A 302 -10.02 -13.06 11.26
C PRO A 302 -9.62 -14.24 12.17
N ALA A 303 -8.53 -14.07 12.91
CA ALA A 303 -7.88 -15.10 13.71
C ALA A 303 -8.86 -15.87 14.62
N GLY A 304 -8.94 -17.19 14.47
CA GLY A 304 -9.82 -18.08 15.26
C GLY A 304 -11.25 -18.21 14.72
N ASN A 305 -11.58 -17.60 13.56
CA ASN A 305 -12.92 -17.63 13.00
C ASN A 305 -13.27 -18.94 12.28
N SER A 306 -12.27 -19.71 11.85
CA SER A 306 -12.44 -20.97 11.13
C SER A 306 -11.52 -22.08 11.66
N THR A 307 -11.55 -23.25 11.01
CA THR A 307 -10.66 -24.37 11.32
C THR A 307 -9.48 -24.50 10.36
N TRP A 308 -9.26 -23.49 9.52
CA TRP A 308 -8.14 -23.47 8.58
C TRP A 308 -6.81 -23.24 9.32
N HIS A 309 -5.74 -23.77 8.77
CA HIS A 309 -4.44 -23.77 9.44
C HIS A 309 -3.96 -22.35 9.81
N GLY A 310 -3.94 -21.43 8.84
CA GLY A 310 -3.49 -20.07 9.06
C GLY A 310 -4.30 -19.33 10.12
N ASP A 311 -5.62 -19.55 10.12
CA ASP A 311 -6.56 -18.98 11.07
C ASP A 311 -6.26 -19.44 12.51
N ILE A 312 -6.12 -20.76 12.71
CA ILE A 312 -5.78 -21.36 14.03
C ILE A 312 -4.38 -20.92 14.47
N HIS A 313 -3.42 -20.90 13.54
CA HIS A 313 -2.03 -20.55 13.86
C HIS A 313 -1.93 -19.10 14.30
N LEU A 314 -2.56 -18.16 13.56
CA LEU A 314 -2.67 -16.76 13.96
C LEU A 314 -3.33 -16.61 15.34
N HIS A 315 -4.47 -17.28 15.56
CA HIS A 315 -5.16 -17.21 16.84
C HIS A 315 -4.24 -17.60 18.02
N ASN A 316 -3.52 -18.68 17.87
CA ASN A 316 -2.61 -19.18 18.92
C ASN A 316 -1.42 -18.26 19.17
N LEU A 317 -0.92 -17.58 18.13
CA LEU A 317 0.26 -16.73 18.23
C LEU A 317 -0.05 -15.31 18.71
N ILE A 318 -1.10 -14.67 18.16
CA ILE A 318 -1.26 -13.22 18.31
C ILE A 318 -2.47 -12.79 19.15
N THR A 319 -3.51 -13.64 19.32
CA THR A 319 -4.74 -13.18 19.98
C THR A 319 -4.50 -12.76 21.42
N THR A 320 -3.71 -13.50 22.20
CA THR A 320 -3.36 -13.12 23.56
C THR A 320 -2.57 -11.79 23.60
N LEU A 321 -1.61 -11.61 22.67
CA LEU A 321 -0.83 -10.38 22.56
C LEU A 321 -1.72 -9.17 22.24
N LEU A 322 -2.70 -9.32 21.35
CA LEU A 322 -3.65 -8.25 21.03
C LEU A 322 -4.60 -7.93 22.20
N ASN A 323 -4.99 -8.94 22.99
CA ASN A 323 -5.75 -8.72 24.23
C ASN A 323 -4.92 -7.92 25.24
N GLU A 324 -3.66 -8.29 25.48
CA GLU A 324 -2.71 -7.60 26.35
C GLU A 324 -2.40 -6.18 25.83
N ALA A 325 -2.31 -6.03 24.51
CA ALA A 325 -2.20 -4.72 23.85
C ALA A 325 -3.44 -3.84 24.07
N GLY A 326 -4.53 -4.34 24.61
CA GLY A 326 -5.75 -3.56 24.86
C GLY A 326 -6.42 -3.08 23.57
N VAL A 327 -6.35 -3.87 22.48
CA VAL A 327 -7.04 -3.59 21.25
C VAL A 327 -8.54 -3.42 21.49
N SER A 328 -9.15 -2.42 20.86
CA SER A 328 -10.56 -2.09 21.05
C SER A 328 -11.45 -2.61 19.91
N LEU A 329 -10.89 -2.78 18.72
CA LEU A 329 -11.57 -3.28 17.53
C LEU A 329 -10.53 -3.85 16.55
N MET A 330 -10.85 -4.95 15.87
CA MET A 330 -10.09 -5.45 14.74
C MET A 330 -10.92 -5.41 13.46
N PHE A 331 -10.30 -4.99 12.36
CA PHE A 331 -10.86 -5.07 11.01
C PHE A 331 -10.25 -6.23 10.25
N SER A 332 -11.10 -7.06 9.65
CA SER A 332 -10.72 -8.24 8.85
C SER A 332 -11.51 -8.34 7.54
N GLY A 333 -11.10 -9.25 6.65
CA GLY A 333 -11.75 -9.63 5.40
C GLY A 333 -11.85 -11.14 5.25
N HIS A 334 -11.30 -11.68 4.14
CA HIS A 334 -11.05 -13.10 3.89
C HIS A 334 -12.31 -13.98 3.67
N THR A 335 -13.32 -13.83 4.48
CA THR A 335 -14.50 -14.73 4.43
C THR A 335 -15.47 -14.39 3.30
N HIS A 336 -15.27 -13.28 2.62
CA HIS A 336 -16.17 -12.71 1.59
C HIS A 336 -17.59 -12.39 2.10
N GLN A 337 -17.83 -12.53 3.40
CA GLN A 337 -19.14 -12.29 4.03
C GLN A 337 -18.99 -11.31 5.18
N TYR A 338 -19.89 -10.33 5.21
CA TYR A 338 -19.97 -9.44 6.35
C TYR A 338 -20.32 -10.20 7.62
N ALA A 339 -19.57 -9.96 8.70
CA ALA A 339 -19.89 -10.46 10.03
C ALA A 339 -19.30 -9.55 11.12
N VAL A 340 -19.91 -9.60 12.30
CA VAL A 340 -19.34 -9.03 13.52
C VAL A 340 -19.22 -10.12 14.56
N ARG A 341 -18.01 -10.37 15.02
CA ARG A 341 -17.73 -11.23 16.17
C ARG A 341 -17.66 -10.33 17.40
N LYS A 342 -18.44 -10.67 18.42
CA LYS A 342 -18.47 -9.89 19.67
C LYS A 342 -17.23 -10.16 20.51
N ALA A 343 -16.90 -9.24 21.39
CA ALA A 343 -15.88 -9.48 22.42
C ALA A 343 -16.20 -10.75 23.22
N GLY A 344 -15.19 -11.59 23.38
CA GLY A 344 -15.30 -12.93 24.01
C GLY A 344 -15.62 -14.09 23.06
N GLU A 345 -15.88 -13.84 21.76
CA GLU A 345 -16.08 -14.91 20.77
C GLU A 345 -14.74 -15.40 20.17
N LEU A 346 -13.90 -14.47 19.69
CA LEU A 346 -12.58 -14.78 19.13
C LEU A 346 -11.45 -14.18 19.98
N ALA A 347 -11.67 -13.00 20.50
CA ALA A 347 -10.75 -12.20 21.30
C ALA A 347 -11.52 -11.40 22.33
N ASP A 348 -10.84 -10.71 23.25
CA ASP A 348 -11.50 -9.84 24.25
C ASP A 348 -12.09 -8.56 23.64
N PHE A 349 -11.93 -8.34 22.36
CA PHE A 349 -12.43 -7.21 21.60
C PHE A 349 -13.28 -7.69 20.41
N PRO A 350 -14.17 -6.85 19.86
CA PRO A 350 -14.94 -7.19 18.68
C PRO A 350 -14.07 -7.24 17.41
N VAL A 351 -14.47 -8.12 16.47
CA VAL A 351 -13.86 -8.22 15.14
C VAL A 351 -14.93 -7.92 14.11
N LEU A 352 -14.73 -6.90 13.28
CA LEU A 352 -15.56 -6.61 12.13
C LEU A 352 -14.92 -7.24 10.89
N ILE A 353 -15.63 -8.17 10.28
CA ILE A 353 -15.25 -8.81 9.03
C ILE A 353 -16.03 -8.12 7.91
N ASN A 354 -15.33 -7.41 7.03
CA ASN A 354 -15.93 -6.77 5.89
C ASN A 354 -16.10 -7.80 4.75
N GLY A 355 -17.24 -7.79 4.07
CA GLY A 355 -17.51 -8.67 2.94
C GLY A 355 -16.75 -8.23 1.67
N ASN A 356 -16.68 -9.12 0.68
CA ASN A 356 -16.27 -8.71 -0.66
C ASN A 356 -17.40 -7.88 -1.32
N ARG A 357 -17.08 -7.06 -2.32
CA ARG A 357 -18.02 -6.14 -2.99
C ARG A 357 -18.75 -5.18 -2.04
N THR A 358 -18.15 -4.95 -0.88
CA THR A 358 -18.57 -3.92 0.07
C THR A 358 -17.37 -3.05 0.40
N TYR A 359 -17.64 -1.84 0.87
CA TYR A 359 -16.63 -1.03 1.54
C TYR A 359 -17.09 -0.65 2.93
N ALA A 360 -16.15 -0.35 3.80
CA ALA A 360 -16.48 0.26 5.08
C ALA A 360 -15.95 1.69 5.15
N SER A 361 -16.80 2.61 5.57
CA SER A 361 -16.46 3.99 5.93
C SER A 361 -16.41 4.09 7.44
N VAL A 362 -15.24 4.40 7.98
CA VAL A 362 -15.02 4.47 9.43
C VAL A 362 -14.80 5.91 9.84
N THR A 363 -15.57 6.38 10.81
CA THR A 363 -15.43 7.70 11.42
C THR A 363 -15.14 7.53 12.89
N VAL A 364 -13.99 8.01 13.35
CA VAL A 364 -13.65 8.09 14.77
C VAL A 364 -13.87 9.51 15.26
N LYS A 365 -14.52 9.65 16.41
CA LYS A 365 -14.67 10.93 17.11
C LYS A 365 -14.56 10.70 18.62
N GLY A 366 -13.51 11.21 19.23
CA GLY A 366 -13.19 10.96 20.63
C GLY A 366 -12.99 9.49 20.93
N LYS A 367 -13.88 8.88 21.73
CA LYS A 367 -13.88 7.45 22.02
C LYS A 367 -14.81 6.63 21.12
N LYS A 368 -15.63 7.27 20.29
CA LYS A 368 -16.60 6.58 19.44
C LYS A 368 -15.98 6.20 18.11
N ILE A 369 -16.22 4.97 17.66
CA ILE A 369 -15.90 4.46 16.32
C ILE A 369 -17.23 4.13 15.64
N HIS A 370 -17.59 4.90 14.62
CA HIS A 370 -18.76 4.67 13.80
C HIS A 370 -18.34 4.02 12.48
N VAL A 371 -18.98 2.92 12.10
CA VAL A 371 -18.68 2.16 10.88
C VAL A 371 -19.94 2.03 10.04
N GLU A 372 -19.87 2.48 8.81
CA GLU A 372 -20.88 2.24 7.78
C GLU A 372 -20.30 1.26 6.76
N VAL A 373 -20.86 0.05 6.68
CA VAL A 373 -20.57 -0.91 5.61
C VAL A 373 -21.59 -0.72 4.51
N ILE A 374 -21.14 -0.53 3.30
CA ILE A 374 -21.98 -0.23 2.12
C ILE A 374 -21.65 -1.23 1.02
N GLY A 375 -22.65 -1.93 0.55
CA GLY A 375 -22.59 -2.90 -0.53
C GLY A 375 -23.31 -2.45 -1.79
N GLU A 376 -23.40 -3.36 -2.75
CA GLU A 376 -24.12 -3.12 -4.01
C GLU A 376 -25.63 -3.04 -3.81
N THR A 377 -26.13 -3.69 -2.78
CA THR A 377 -27.56 -3.70 -2.43
C THR A 377 -27.79 -3.09 -1.05
N LYS A 378 -29.02 -2.63 -0.80
CA LYS A 378 -29.36 -2.02 0.51
C LYS A 378 -29.32 -3.02 1.66
N GLU A 379 -29.55 -4.29 1.37
CA GLU A 379 -29.48 -5.39 2.35
C GLU A 379 -28.07 -5.63 2.86
N GLU A 380 -27.04 -5.24 2.09
CA GLU A 380 -25.63 -5.33 2.46
C GLU A 380 -25.15 -4.11 3.28
N ASN A 381 -26.03 -3.11 3.46
CA ASN A 381 -25.68 -1.92 4.21
C ASN A 381 -25.87 -2.13 5.71
N HIS A 382 -24.82 -1.84 6.48
CA HIS A 382 -24.83 -1.94 7.93
C HIS A 382 -24.28 -0.66 8.56
N SER A 383 -24.80 -0.32 9.73
CA SER A 383 -24.31 0.81 10.53
C SER A 383 -24.09 0.37 11.97
N LEU A 384 -22.90 0.60 12.51
CA LEU A 384 -22.45 0.08 13.79
C LEU A 384 -21.68 1.14 14.56
N ASP A 385 -21.78 1.05 15.88
CA ASP A 385 -21.00 1.86 16.79
C ASP A 385 -20.16 0.97 17.71
N PHE A 386 -18.86 1.30 17.81
CA PHE A 386 -17.93 0.72 18.77
C PHE A 386 -17.33 1.84 19.63
N GLN A 387 -16.64 1.46 20.71
CA GLN A 387 -15.95 2.41 21.58
C GLN A 387 -14.57 1.89 21.95
N PHE A 388 -13.62 2.82 22.04
CA PHE A 388 -12.35 2.53 22.68
C PHE A 388 -12.54 2.20 24.15
N ARG A 389 -11.79 1.22 24.61
CA ARG A 389 -11.74 0.79 26.00
C ARG A 389 -11.24 1.87 26.96
#